data_2e7739f937099fd86141b3e9e1f02d8f
#
_entry.id   2e7739f937099fd86141b3e9e1f02d8f
#
_cell.length_a   1.000
_cell.length_b   1.000
_cell.length_c   1.000
_cell.angle_alpha   90.00
_cell.angle_beta   90.00
_cell.angle_gamma   90.00
#
_symmetry.space_group_name_H-M   'P 1'
#
loop_
_entity.id
_entity.type
_entity.pdbx_description
1 polymer ?
#
loop_
_entity_poly.entity_id
_entity_poly.type
_entity_poly.pdbx_seq_one_letter_code
_entity_poly.pdbx_strand_id
1 'polypeptide(L)'
;LTYHDLVALERNPDTRAASRSLDIHLTGNMERFMWSFDGIKMSDYHEPIPFIEGERVRINLINDSMMSHPIHLHGHFFELVTGKGDRSPRKHTVLVQPGGIASFDFTADALGDWAFHCHLLYHMHAGMMRVVSVRPKGDDA
;
A
#
# COMPACT_ATOMS: atom_id res chain seq x y z
N LEU A 1 -4.76 12.68 18.10
CA LEU A 1 -5.52 11.78 17.24
C LEU A 1 -4.57 11.03 16.31
N THR A 2 -4.59 9.71 16.35
CA THR A 2 -3.80 8.83 15.50
C THR A 2 -4.72 7.84 14.78
N TYR A 3 -4.17 7.05 13.84
CA TYR A 3 -4.96 6.00 13.20
C TYR A 3 -5.49 4.97 14.21
N HIS A 4 -4.78 4.75 15.33
CA HIS A 4 -5.20 3.84 16.38
C HIS A 4 -6.48 4.32 17.12
N ASP A 5 -6.79 5.59 17.03
CA ASP A 5 -8.00 6.17 17.62
C ASP A 5 -9.23 6.04 16.73
N LEU A 6 -9.03 5.66 15.47
CA LEU A 6 -10.12 5.59 14.49
C LEU A 6 -10.79 4.22 14.53
N VAL A 7 -12.11 4.25 14.38
CA VAL A 7 -12.96 3.04 14.32
C VAL A 7 -13.89 3.22 13.13
N ALA A 8 -14.03 2.20 12.31
CA ALA A 8 -14.96 2.25 11.18
C ALA A 8 -16.40 2.39 11.68
N LEU A 9 -17.19 3.21 10.99
CA LEU A 9 -18.60 3.41 11.34
C LEU A 9 -19.40 2.12 11.21
N GLU A 10 -19.09 1.32 10.20
CA GLU A 10 -19.70 0.05 9.93
C GLU A 10 -18.65 -1.06 9.94
N ARG A 11 -19.12 -2.31 10.09
CA ARG A 11 -18.24 -3.47 9.98
C ARG A 11 -17.65 -3.54 8.57
N ASN A 12 -16.35 -3.84 8.46
CA ASN A 12 -15.70 -3.95 7.18
C ASN A 12 -16.26 -5.10 6.34
N PRO A 13 -16.31 -4.96 5.00
CA PRO A 13 -16.92 -5.97 4.13
C PRO A 13 -16.13 -7.28 4.07
N ASP A 14 -14.82 -7.22 4.28
CA ASP A 14 -13.97 -8.41 4.30
C ASP A 14 -13.13 -8.37 5.58
N THR A 15 -13.30 -9.38 6.43
CA THR A 15 -12.62 -9.47 7.73
C THR A 15 -11.74 -10.71 7.81
N ARG A 16 -11.48 -11.38 6.69
CA ARG A 16 -10.62 -12.55 6.64
C ARG A 16 -9.18 -12.16 7.02
N ALA A 17 -8.45 -13.11 7.58
CA ALA A 17 -7.01 -12.94 7.75
C ALA A 17 -6.32 -12.91 6.38
N ALA A 18 -5.26 -12.11 6.27
CA ALA A 18 -4.49 -12.04 5.04
C ALA A 18 -3.82 -13.39 4.75
N SER A 19 -3.85 -13.82 3.48
CA SER A 19 -3.25 -15.08 3.06
C SER A 19 -1.75 -14.98 2.85
N ARG A 20 -1.24 -13.77 2.62
CA ARG A 20 0.20 -13.50 2.54
C ARG A 20 0.49 -12.07 2.96
N SER A 21 1.77 -11.79 3.19
CA SER A 21 2.24 -10.48 3.64
C SER A 21 3.41 -10.04 2.77
N LEU A 22 3.42 -8.77 2.40
CA LEU A 22 4.50 -8.15 1.64
C LEU A 22 5.07 -6.98 2.40
N ASP A 23 6.39 -6.88 2.46
CA ASP A 23 7.08 -5.73 3.03
C ASP A 23 7.56 -4.83 1.90
N ILE A 24 7.18 -3.55 1.95
CA ILE A 24 7.62 -2.54 0.99
C ILE A 24 8.31 -1.43 1.75
N HIS A 25 9.56 -1.17 1.41
CA HIS A 25 10.36 -0.11 2.03
C HIS A 25 10.20 1.19 1.24
N LEU A 26 9.90 2.26 1.95
CA LEU A 26 9.85 3.61 1.38
C LEU A 26 11.23 4.22 1.58
N THR A 27 11.95 4.44 0.50
CA THR A 27 13.33 4.87 0.52
C THR A 27 13.52 6.21 -0.18
N GLY A 28 14.61 6.90 0.13
CA GLY A 28 14.90 8.17 -0.48
C GLY A 28 16.38 8.50 -0.43
N ASN A 29 16.85 9.24 -1.42
CA ASN A 29 18.20 9.78 -1.46
C ASN A 29 18.10 11.30 -1.35
N MET A 30 18.43 11.86 -0.18
CA MET A 30 18.31 13.29 0.10
C MET A 30 19.26 14.14 -0.75
N GLU A 31 20.42 13.62 -1.11
CA GLU A 31 21.39 14.34 -1.95
C GLU A 31 20.85 14.57 -3.37
N ARG A 32 20.07 13.63 -3.88
CA ARG A 32 19.50 13.67 -5.23
C ARG A 32 18.01 13.93 -5.23
N PHE A 33 17.38 14.10 -4.06
CA PHE A 33 15.94 14.25 -3.90
C PHE A 33 15.16 13.15 -4.62
N MET A 34 15.69 11.91 -4.60
CA MET A 34 15.07 10.74 -5.23
C MET A 34 14.32 9.94 -4.18
N TRP A 35 13.09 9.57 -4.49
CA TRP A 35 12.21 8.79 -3.62
C TRP A 35 11.78 7.53 -4.34
N SER A 36 11.71 6.40 -3.65
CA SER A 36 11.44 5.12 -4.30
C SER A 36 10.83 4.11 -3.34
N PHE A 37 10.26 3.04 -3.91
CA PHE A 37 9.88 1.84 -3.19
C PHE A 37 11.01 0.82 -3.30
N ASP A 38 11.40 0.19 -2.17
CA ASP A 38 12.44 -0.84 -2.09
C ASP A 38 13.78 -0.43 -2.74
N GLY A 39 14.07 0.87 -2.79
CA GLY A 39 15.29 1.37 -3.41
C GLY A 39 15.27 1.41 -4.94
N ILE A 40 14.14 1.08 -5.58
CA ILE A 40 13.99 1.02 -7.03
C ILE A 40 12.95 2.05 -7.47
N LYS A 41 13.31 2.93 -8.40
CA LYS A 41 12.39 3.91 -8.97
C LYS A 41 11.42 3.24 -9.96
N MET A 42 10.29 3.88 -10.22
CA MET A 42 9.29 3.38 -11.16
C MET A 42 9.90 3.03 -12.53
N SER A 43 10.81 3.85 -13.03
CA SER A 43 11.45 3.62 -14.33
C SER A 43 12.29 2.35 -14.39
N ASP A 44 12.68 1.79 -13.23
CA ASP A 44 13.51 0.60 -13.13
C ASP A 44 12.68 -0.66 -12.86
N TYR A 45 11.36 -0.53 -12.64
CA TYR A 45 10.48 -1.68 -12.48
C TYR A 45 10.04 -2.19 -13.84
N HIS A 46 10.21 -3.48 -14.06
CA HIS A 46 9.81 -4.15 -15.29
C HIS A 46 8.54 -4.96 -15.12
N GLU A 47 8.15 -5.28 -13.89
CA GLU A 47 7.01 -6.13 -13.60
C GLU A 47 6.14 -5.52 -12.50
N PRO A 48 4.81 -5.57 -12.65
CA PRO A 48 3.90 -5.15 -11.58
C PRO A 48 3.93 -6.14 -10.42
N ILE A 49 3.43 -5.70 -9.26
CA ILE A 49 3.19 -6.59 -8.12
C ILE A 49 1.94 -7.41 -8.44
N PRO A 50 2.03 -8.75 -8.55
CA PRO A 50 0.90 -9.55 -8.98
C PRO A 50 -0.01 -9.97 -7.82
N PHE A 51 -1.32 -9.89 -8.06
CA PHE A 51 -2.35 -10.41 -7.15
C PHE A 51 -3.38 -11.18 -7.94
N ILE A 52 -4.05 -12.12 -7.27
CA ILE A 52 -5.14 -12.91 -7.84
C ILE A 52 -6.45 -12.36 -7.28
N GLU A 53 -7.47 -12.26 -8.14
CA GLU A 53 -8.79 -11.79 -7.72
C GLU A 53 -9.32 -12.53 -6.50
N GLY A 54 -9.78 -11.78 -5.51
CA GLY A 54 -10.29 -12.33 -4.26
C GLY A 54 -9.23 -12.59 -3.20
N GLU A 55 -7.96 -12.47 -3.53
CA GLU A 55 -6.86 -12.65 -2.58
C GLU A 55 -6.89 -11.51 -1.54
N ARG A 56 -6.66 -11.87 -0.28
CA ARG A 56 -6.51 -10.88 0.79
C ARG A 56 -5.06 -10.83 1.23
N VAL A 57 -4.47 -9.64 1.16
CA VAL A 57 -3.02 -9.45 1.33
C VAL A 57 -2.77 -8.38 2.37
N ARG A 58 -1.76 -8.59 3.20
CA ARG A 58 -1.22 -7.59 4.12
C ARG A 58 -0.01 -6.93 3.49
N ILE A 59 -0.03 -5.60 3.44
CA ILE A 59 1.11 -4.80 3.01
C ILE A 59 1.67 -4.08 4.24
N ASN A 60 2.96 -4.25 4.49
CA ASN A 60 3.68 -3.53 5.53
C ASN A 60 4.53 -2.46 4.85
N LEU A 61 4.22 -1.20 5.11
CA LEU A 61 4.98 -0.07 4.57
C LEU A 61 5.99 0.37 5.62
N ILE A 62 7.26 0.20 5.33
CA ILE A 62 8.37 0.50 6.23
C ILE A 62 9.06 1.76 5.71
N ASN A 63 8.94 2.86 6.46
CA ASN A 63 9.50 4.13 6.01
C ASN A 63 10.94 4.29 6.50
N ASP A 64 11.88 4.01 5.62
CA ASP A 64 13.33 4.15 5.87
C ASP A 64 13.83 5.56 5.53
N SER A 65 12.93 6.46 5.09
CA SER A 65 13.29 7.82 4.72
C SER A 65 13.10 8.78 5.89
N MET A 66 13.54 10.02 5.71
CA MET A 66 13.45 11.08 6.72
C MET A 66 12.19 11.93 6.58
N MET A 67 11.29 11.59 5.66
CA MET A 67 10.05 12.33 5.42
C MET A 67 8.83 11.43 5.57
N SER A 68 7.71 12.02 5.95
CA SER A 68 6.41 11.33 5.92
C SER A 68 5.95 11.14 4.48
N HIS A 69 5.34 9.99 4.20
CA HIS A 69 4.81 9.69 2.87
C HIS A 69 3.34 9.27 2.96
N PRO A 70 2.41 10.02 2.34
CA PRO A 70 1.05 9.55 2.15
C PRO A 70 1.01 8.59 0.95
N ILE A 71 0.70 7.33 1.23
CA ILE A 71 0.72 6.26 0.22
C ILE A 71 -0.73 5.93 -0.18
N HIS A 72 -0.97 5.90 -1.48
CA HIS A 72 -2.29 5.69 -2.06
C HIS A 72 -2.30 4.50 -3.02
N LEU A 73 -3.29 3.63 -2.86
CA LEU A 73 -3.55 2.51 -3.77
C LEU A 73 -4.81 2.82 -4.58
N HIS A 74 -4.70 2.83 -5.90
CA HIS A 74 -5.84 3.01 -6.79
C HIS A 74 -6.73 1.78 -6.83
N GLY A 75 -8.01 1.99 -7.09
CA GLY A 75 -8.99 0.94 -7.34
C GLY A 75 -9.45 0.16 -6.13
N HIS A 76 -8.88 0.38 -4.96
CA HIS A 76 -9.14 -0.42 -3.75
C HIS A 76 -9.24 0.46 -2.52
N PHE A 77 -10.02 -0.01 -1.55
CA PHE A 77 -9.92 0.44 -0.17
C PHE A 77 -9.17 -0.62 0.63
N PHE A 78 -8.52 -0.20 1.70
CA PHE A 78 -7.82 -1.11 2.59
C PHE A 78 -8.17 -0.80 4.05
N GLU A 79 -7.95 -1.77 4.93
CA GLU A 79 -8.20 -1.65 6.35
C GLU A 79 -6.87 -1.57 7.09
N LEU A 80 -6.68 -0.49 7.85
CA LEU A 80 -5.44 -0.30 8.63
C LEU A 80 -5.38 -1.31 9.77
N VAL A 81 -4.20 -1.90 9.98
CA VAL A 81 -3.98 -2.85 11.08
C VAL A 81 -3.69 -2.06 12.36
N THR A 82 -4.73 -1.81 13.15
CA THR A 82 -4.65 -1.00 14.38
C THR A 82 -5.22 -1.71 15.61
N GLY A 83 -5.55 -3.00 15.49
CA GLY A 83 -6.11 -3.77 16.60
C GLY A 83 -7.61 -3.62 16.77
N LYS A 84 -8.31 -3.01 15.82
CA LYS A 84 -9.78 -2.82 15.89
C LYS A 84 -10.57 -3.94 15.22
N GLY A 85 -9.90 -4.99 14.71
CA GLY A 85 -10.55 -6.13 14.10
C GLY A 85 -11.43 -5.72 12.90
N ASP A 86 -12.69 -6.14 12.91
CA ASP A 86 -13.64 -5.87 11.83
C ASP A 86 -14.10 -4.40 11.77
N ARG A 87 -13.66 -3.57 12.71
CA ARG A 87 -13.91 -2.13 12.77
C ARG A 87 -12.66 -1.30 12.50
N SER A 88 -11.63 -1.89 11.91
CA SER A 88 -10.42 -1.18 11.51
C SER A 88 -10.74 -0.04 10.54
N PRO A 89 -10.04 1.11 10.64
CA PRO A 89 -10.29 2.23 9.73
C PRO A 89 -10.10 1.80 8.28
N ARG A 90 -11.07 2.10 7.43
CA ARG A 90 -11.03 1.78 6.01
C ARG A 90 -10.66 3.02 5.22
N LYS A 91 -9.57 2.95 4.48
CA LYS A 91 -8.97 4.10 3.80
C LYS A 91 -8.45 3.69 2.42
N HIS A 92 -8.06 4.67 1.61
CA HIS A 92 -7.34 4.44 0.36
C HIS A 92 -5.99 5.17 0.34
N THR A 93 -5.70 5.96 1.37
CA THR A 93 -4.41 6.64 1.55
C THR A 93 -4.01 6.53 3.01
N VAL A 94 -2.73 6.23 3.26
CA VAL A 94 -2.19 6.15 4.61
C VAL A 94 -0.90 6.95 4.72
N LEU A 95 -0.78 7.77 5.77
CA LEU A 95 0.43 8.51 6.06
C LEU A 95 1.38 7.64 6.87
N VAL A 96 2.61 7.46 6.36
CA VAL A 96 3.66 6.70 7.04
C VAL A 96 4.72 7.67 7.54
N GLN A 97 4.90 7.73 8.84
CA GLN A 97 5.86 8.62 9.50
C GLN A 97 7.30 8.17 9.25
N PRO A 98 8.29 9.10 9.31
CA PRO A 98 9.71 8.73 9.21
C PRO A 98 10.09 7.69 10.26
N GLY A 99 10.78 6.64 9.83
CA GLY A 99 11.18 5.55 10.72
C GLY A 99 10.04 4.67 11.22
N GLY A 100 8.81 4.94 10.77
CA GLY A 100 7.62 4.21 11.19
C GLY A 100 7.23 3.10 10.24
N ILE A 101 6.27 2.27 10.70
CA ILE A 101 5.69 1.19 9.91
C ILE A 101 4.17 1.37 9.94
N ALA A 102 3.54 1.29 8.78
CA ALA A 102 2.09 1.23 8.66
C ALA A 102 1.71 -0.04 7.90
N SER A 103 0.78 -0.80 8.46
CA SER A 103 0.32 -2.04 7.83
C SER A 103 -1.15 -1.94 7.51
N PHE A 104 -1.55 -2.50 6.37
CA PHE A 104 -2.95 -2.60 6.01
C PHE A 104 -3.24 -3.93 5.31
N ASP A 105 -4.50 -4.36 5.39
CA ASP A 105 -5.00 -5.51 4.67
C ASP A 105 -5.95 -5.02 3.58
N PHE A 106 -5.85 -5.59 2.39
CA PHE A 106 -6.81 -5.29 1.34
C PHE A 106 -7.19 -6.55 0.59
N THR A 107 -8.39 -6.53 0.00
CA THR A 107 -8.88 -7.59 -0.85
C THR A 107 -8.72 -7.15 -2.30
N ALA A 108 -8.05 -7.96 -3.10
CA ALA A 108 -7.84 -7.69 -4.53
C ALA A 108 -9.12 -7.99 -5.30
N ASP A 109 -10.13 -7.13 -5.17
CA ASP A 109 -11.48 -7.35 -5.72
C ASP A 109 -11.77 -6.58 -7.01
N ALA A 110 -10.82 -5.78 -7.49
CA ALA A 110 -10.95 -5.04 -8.74
C ALA A 110 -9.89 -5.48 -9.72
N LEU A 111 -10.32 -6.06 -10.85
CA LEU A 111 -9.41 -6.50 -11.91
C LEU A 111 -8.76 -5.31 -12.61
N GLY A 112 -7.51 -5.47 -13.04
CA GLY A 112 -6.79 -4.47 -13.81
C GLY A 112 -5.41 -4.18 -13.27
N ASP A 113 -4.81 -3.11 -13.80
CA ASP A 113 -3.53 -2.60 -13.36
C ASP A 113 -3.77 -1.27 -12.65
N TRP A 114 -3.31 -1.17 -11.41
CA TRP A 114 -3.62 -0.05 -10.53
C TRP A 114 -2.34 0.62 -10.03
N ALA A 115 -2.32 1.94 -10.03
CA ALA A 115 -1.20 2.70 -9.50
C ALA A 115 -1.15 2.58 -7.97
N PHE A 116 0.05 2.38 -7.44
CA PHE A 116 0.35 2.37 -6.02
C PHE A 116 1.51 3.33 -5.81
N HIS A 117 1.27 4.47 -5.15
CA HIS A 117 2.24 5.55 -5.15
C HIS A 117 2.15 6.46 -3.94
N CYS A 118 3.23 7.20 -3.71
CA CYS A 118 3.19 8.33 -2.80
C CYS A 118 2.30 9.41 -3.40
N HIS A 119 1.36 9.95 -2.61
CA HIS A 119 0.40 10.94 -3.07
C HIS A 119 0.97 12.37 -3.03
N LEU A 120 2.19 12.56 -2.57
CA LEU A 120 2.91 13.81 -2.77
C LEU A 120 3.42 13.82 -4.22
N LEU A 121 2.92 14.74 -5.02
CA LEU A 121 3.16 14.77 -6.46
C LEU A 121 4.65 14.77 -6.80
N TYR A 122 5.44 15.52 -6.06
CA TYR A 122 6.89 15.57 -6.25
C TYR A 122 7.53 14.18 -6.06
N HIS A 123 7.18 13.48 -4.99
CA HIS A 123 7.74 12.14 -4.71
C HIS A 123 7.31 11.12 -5.76
N MET A 124 6.07 11.19 -6.21
CA MET A 124 5.56 10.32 -7.27
C MET A 124 6.37 10.53 -8.57
N HIS A 125 6.57 11.79 -8.97
CA HIS A 125 7.35 12.12 -10.17
C HIS A 125 8.82 11.75 -10.03
N ALA A 126 9.34 11.72 -8.82
CA ALA A 126 10.72 11.29 -8.53
C ALA A 126 10.88 9.77 -8.45
N GLY A 127 9.83 8.99 -8.71
CA GLY A 127 9.91 7.54 -8.84
C GLY A 127 9.24 6.72 -7.76
N MET A 128 8.57 7.34 -6.78
CA MET A 128 7.88 6.61 -5.70
C MET A 128 6.51 6.12 -6.19
N MET A 129 6.52 5.23 -7.16
CA MET A 129 5.33 4.70 -7.79
C MET A 129 5.57 3.27 -8.26
N ARG A 130 4.56 2.43 -8.19
CA ARG A 130 4.58 1.06 -8.67
C ARG A 130 3.20 0.65 -9.17
N VAL A 131 3.13 -0.38 -10.00
CA VAL A 131 1.87 -0.92 -10.51
C VAL A 131 1.51 -2.19 -9.74
N VAL A 132 0.25 -2.29 -9.35
CA VAL A 132 -0.35 -3.49 -8.77
C VAL A 132 -1.24 -4.10 -9.84
N SER A 133 -1.06 -5.39 -10.11
CA SER A 133 -1.79 -6.11 -11.16
C SER A 133 -2.71 -7.14 -10.54
N VAL A 134 -4.02 -7.04 -10.78
CA VAL A 134 -5.01 -8.01 -10.30
C VAL A 134 -5.57 -8.77 -11.49
N ARG A 135 -5.43 -10.09 -11.46
CA ARG A 135 -5.84 -11.00 -12.54
C ARG A 135 -6.88 -12.00 -12.05
N PRO A 136 -7.72 -12.53 -12.97
CA PRO A 136 -8.74 -13.50 -12.61
C PRO A 136 -8.16 -14.75 -11.95
N LYS A 137 -8.93 -15.32 -11.03
CA LYS A 137 -8.60 -16.59 -10.39
C LYS A 137 -8.55 -17.69 -11.45
N GLY A 138 -7.48 -18.50 -11.41
CA GLY A 138 -7.27 -19.56 -12.38
C GLY A 138 -6.58 -19.13 -13.67
N ASP A 139 -6.15 -17.88 -13.77
CA ASP A 139 -5.32 -17.37 -14.88
C ASP A 139 -3.86 -17.74 -14.60
N ASP A 140 -3.29 -18.58 -15.46
CA ASP A 140 -1.92 -19.09 -15.33
C ASP A 140 -0.88 -18.19 -16.01
N ALA A 141 -1.29 -17.09 -16.57
CA ALA A 141 -0.41 -16.20 -17.30
C ALA A 141 0.60 -15.46 -16.42
#